data_5e565e3d3cca755bd0dbaee0d33a0b10
#
_entry.id   5e565e3d3cca755bd0dbaee0d33a0b10
#
_cell.length_a   1.000
_cell.length_b   1.000
_cell.length_c   1.000
_cell.angle_alpha   90.00
_cell.angle_beta   90.00
_cell.angle_gamma   90.00
#
_symmetry.space_group_name_H-M   'P 1'
#
loop_
_entity.id
_entity.type
_entity.pdbx_description
1 polymer ?
#
loop_
_entity_poly.entity_id
_entity_poly.type
_entity_poly.pdbx_seq_one_letter_code
_entity_poly.pdbx_strand_id
1 'polypeptide(L)'
;MRKIVGVSVMLLAMSAQAEEAKIEPVHDKPAVRGSIIASLLQKHDSPFILYPYESNYLLYTYTSNINKTAIQSYNWGDDARKDEVNFQLSLGFPLWRGILGENSLLGASYTQRSWWQLSNKSQSSPFRETDYEPQVFLGWATDYSLAGWTLRDVEVGFNHQSNGRSEPTSRSWNRAYARLMAQNGNWQVDVKPWIRFSDSQDDNPDITKYMGHYRLRVGYVWGDSVISAEGRYNWNTGYGGGELGWSYPLTDHVRFYSKVFSGYGESLIDYNHRQTRFGVGVTLNDMF
;
A
#
# COMPACT_ATOMS: atom_id res chain seq x y z
N MET A 1 -19.67 27.31 30.77
CA MET A 1 -20.36 26.92 29.52
C MET A 1 -19.35 26.62 28.45
N ARG A 2 -18.96 25.35 28.30
CA ARG A 2 -18.02 24.90 27.25
C ARG A 2 -18.83 24.32 26.10
N LYS A 3 -18.71 24.89 24.90
CA LYS A 3 -19.37 24.42 23.69
C LYS A 3 -18.64 23.18 23.19
N ILE A 4 -19.35 22.07 23.14
CA ILE A 4 -18.93 20.82 22.49
C ILE A 4 -19.11 21.02 20.98
N VAL A 5 -18.04 21.00 20.24
CA VAL A 5 -18.07 20.93 18.76
C VAL A 5 -18.09 19.45 18.38
N GLY A 6 -19.27 18.95 18.06
CA GLY A 6 -19.45 17.62 17.50
C GLY A 6 -19.04 17.61 16.02
N VAL A 7 -18.08 16.82 15.67
CA VAL A 7 -17.77 16.49 14.27
C VAL A 7 -18.73 15.40 13.82
N SER A 8 -19.82 15.81 13.15
CA SER A 8 -20.72 14.90 12.46
C SER A 8 -20.08 14.45 11.16
N VAL A 9 -19.76 13.16 11.05
CA VAL A 9 -19.45 12.52 9.78
C VAL A 9 -20.75 12.40 8.99
N MET A 10 -20.92 13.24 8.01
CA MET A 10 -22.07 13.27 7.12
C MET A 10 -21.87 12.23 6.02
N LEU A 11 -22.50 11.06 6.16
CA LEU A 11 -22.72 10.13 5.06
C LEU A 11 -23.75 10.74 4.11
N LEU A 12 -23.31 11.30 3.00
CA LEU A 12 -24.19 11.67 1.89
C LEU A 12 -24.66 10.41 1.17
N ALA A 13 -25.87 9.97 1.46
CA ALA A 13 -26.60 9.03 0.62
C ALA A 13 -27.14 9.81 -0.60
N MET A 14 -26.48 9.71 -1.74
CA MET A 14 -27.04 10.12 -3.03
C MET A 14 -27.93 9.01 -3.54
N SER A 15 -29.25 9.19 -3.43
CA SER A 15 -30.24 8.39 -4.16
C SER A 15 -30.25 8.85 -5.62
N ALA A 16 -29.52 8.16 -6.49
CA ALA A 16 -29.74 8.25 -7.92
C ALA A 16 -30.80 7.21 -8.30
N GLN A 17 -31.91 7.65 -8.88
CA GLN A 17 -32.83 6.78 -9.57
C GLN A 17 -32.12 6.24 -10.82
N ALA A 18 -31.72 4.98 -10.78
CA ALA A 18 -31.22 4.26 -11.93
C ALA A 18 -32.35 3.47 -12.55
N GLU A 19 -32.58 3.71 -13.83
CA GLU A 19 -33.36 2.90 -14.73
C GLU A 19 -32.85 1.46 -14.71
N GLU A 20 -33.73 0.48 -14.48
CA GLU A 20 -33.38 -0.94 -14.39
C GLU A 20 -32.87 -1.46 -15.73
N ALA A 21 -31.59 -1.39 -15.95
CA ALA A 21 -30.90 -2.24 -16.91
C ALA A 21 -30.75 -3.64 -16.28
N LYS A 22 -31.43 -4.67 -16.85
CA LYS A 22 -31.21 -6.05 -16.49
C LYS A 22 -29.75 -6.41 -16.73
N ILE A 23 -28.94 -6.36 -15.68
CA ILE A 23 -27.59 -6.90 -15.69
C ILE A 23 -27.72 -8.37 -15.31
N GLU A 24 -27.50 -9.27 -16.28
CA GLU A 24 -27.30 -10.68 -15.98
C GLU A 24 -26.04 -10.78 -15.08
N PRO A 25 -26.07 -11.60 -14.00
CA PRO A 25 -24.90 -11.75 -13.16
C PRO A 25 -23.83 -12.50 -13.95
N VAL A 26 -22.86 -11.78 -14.44
CA VAL A 26 -21.60 -12.37 -14.89
C VAL A 26 -20.88 -12.85 -13.64
N HIS A 27 -20.97 -14.15 -13.36
CA HIS A 27 -20.08 -14.82 -12.41
C HIS A 27 -18.66 -14.85 -13.01
N ASP A 28 -18.03 -13.70 -13.12
CA ASP A 28 -16.61 -13.65 -13.39
C ASP A 28 -15.87 -14.07 -12.10
N LYS A 29 -15.05 -15.12 -12.25
CA LYS A 29 -14.04 -15.47 -11.25
C LYS A 29 -13.32 -14.18 -10.84
N PRO A 30 -12.97 -13.99 -9.55
CA PRO A 30 -12.21 -12.82 -9.14
C PRO A 30 -11.00 -12.73 -10.07
N ALA A 31 -11.03 -11.75 -10.96
CA ALA A 31 -9.94 -11.55 -11.89
C ALA A 31 -8.72 -11.20 -11.07
N VAL A 32 -7.66 -12.00 -11.17
CA VAL A 32 -6.34 -11.56 -10.79
C VAL A 32 -6.16 -10.18 -11.41
N ARG A 33 -5.87 -9.17 -10.62
CA ARG A 33 -5.84 -7.79 -11.07
C ARG A 33 -4.96 -7.70 -12.30
N GLY A 34 -5.52 -7.26 -13.40
CA GLY A 34 -4.79 -7.05 -14.64
C GLY A 34 -3.68 -6.01 -14.47
N SER A 35 -2.95 -5.74 -15.52
CA SER A 35 -1.92 -4.71 -15.59
C SER A 35 -2.41 -3.38 -14.97
N ILE A 36 -1.68 -2.84 -14.00
CA ILE A 36 -1.90 -1.51 -13.40
C ILE A 36 -1.72 -0.46 -14.50
N ILE A 37 -0.68 -0.62 -15.33
CA ILE A 37 -0.37 0.31 -16.41
C ILE A 37 -1.47 0.29 -17.48
N ALA A 38 -1.99 -0.89 -17.84
CA ALA A 38 -3.12 -0.99 -18.77
C ALA A 38 -4.38 -0.28 -18.22
N SER A 39 -4.65 -0.40 -16.93
CA SER A 39 -5.76 0.31 -16.28
C SER A 39 -5.58 1.83 -16.34
N LEU A 40 -4.36 2.34 -16.09
CA LEU A 40 -4.02 3.76 -16.21
C LEU A 40 -4.06 4.27 -17.67
N LEU A 41 -3.84 3.39 -18.65
CA LEU A 41 -3.92 3.73 -20.09
C LEU A 41 -5.36 3.84 -20.58
N GLN A 42 -6.33 3.22 -19.90
CA GLN A 42 -7.73 3.32 -20.30
C GLN A 42 -8.20 4.79 -20.25
N LYS A 43 -8.86 5.21 -21.32
CA LYS A 43 -9.53 6.51 -21.37
C LYS A 43 -10.97 6.32 -20.92
N HIS A 44 -11.42 7.18 -20.04
CA HIS A 44 -12.80 7.23 -19.58
C HIS A 44 -13.38 8.62 -19.88
N ASP A 45 -14.68 8.68 -20.10
CA ASP A 45 -15.39 9.93 -20.35
C ASP A 45 -15.46 10.82 -19.11
N SER A 46 -15.35 10.22 -17.91
CA SER A 46 -15.32 10.96 -16.65
C SER A 46 -13.90 11.42 -16.30
N PRO A 47 -13.68 12.71 -15.99
CA PRO A 47 -12.38 13.21 -15.54
C PRO A 47 -12.05 12.83 -14.09
N PHE A 48 -13.01 12.26 -13.33
CA PHE A 48 -12.90 11.97 -11.90
C PHE A 48 -12.76 10.47 -11.61
N ILE A 49 -11.94 9.76 -12.36
CA ILE A 49 -11.66 8.35 -12.09
C ILE A 49 -10.41 8.24 -11.22
N LEU A 50 -10.56 7.57 -10.08
CA LEU A 50 -9.47 7.21 -9.18
C LEU A 50 -9.01 5.80 -9.53
N TYR A 51 -7.75 5.67 -9.92
CA TYR A 51 -7.12 4.37 -10.18
C TYR A 51 -6.43 3.88 -8.91
N PRO A 52 -6.79 2.72 -8.37
CA PRO A 52 -6.00 2.13 -7.30
C PRO A 52 -4.61 1.73 -7.84
N TYR A 53 -3.55 2.06 -7.09
CA TYR A 53 -2.17 1.73 -7.50
C TYR A 53 -1.57 0.61 -6.64
N GLU A 54 -1.67 0.72 -5.32
CA GLU A 54 -1.44 -0.35 -4.35
C GLU A 54 -2.77 -0.75 -3.70
N SER A 55 -2.78 -1.67 -2.73
CA SER A 55 -4.01 -2.04 -2.02
C SER A 55 -4.57 -0.88 -1.18
N ASN A 56 -5.90 -0.77 -1.12
CA ASN A 56 -6.61 0.22 -0.31
C ASN A 56 -7.40 -0.52 0.77
N TYR A 57 -6.97 -0.41 2.03
CA TYR A 57 -7.51 -1.18 3.13
C TYR A 57 -7.68 -0.39 4.42
N LEU A 58 -8.54 -0.90 5.28
CA LEU A 58 -8.74 -0.45 6.66
C LEU A 58 -8.76 -1.67 7.58
N LEU A 59 -7.81 -1.74 8.52
CA LEU A 59 -7.65 -2.88 9.43
C LEU A 59 -7.59 -2.43 10.88
N TYR A 60 -8.25 -3.17 11.75
CA TYR A 60 -7.93 -3.15 13.17
C TYR A 60 -6.77 -4.12 13.42
N THR A 61 -5.72 -3.63 14.05
CA THR A 61 -4.46 -4.37 14.20
C THR A 61 -4.00 -4.45 15.64
N TYR A 62 -3.21 -5.48 15.93
CA TYR A 62 -2.54 -5.66 17.21
C TYR A 62 -1.07 -6.04 16.98
N THR A 63 -0.14 -5.30 17.62
CA THR A 63 1.30 -5.60 17.55
C THR A 63 1.79 -6.33 18.79
N SER A 64 2.72 -7.26 18.60
CA SER A 64 3.40 -7.94 19.72
C SER A 64 4.25 -6.98 20.55
N ASN A 65 4.87 -6.00 19.89
CA ASN A 65 5.86 -5.10 20.49
C ASN A 65 5.80 -3.72 19.85
N ILE A 66 5.21 -2.74 20.54
CA ILE A 66 5.19 -1.35 20.08
C ILE A 66 6.55 -0.67 20.37
N ASN A 67 7.07 0.09 19.43
CA ASN A 67 8.35 0.79 19.50
C ASN A 67 8.25 2.06 20.35
N LYS A 68 8.18 1.92 21.67
CA LYS A 68 8.11 3.05 22.59
C LYS A 68 9.35 3.96 22.52
N THR A 69 10.52 3.39 22.23
CA THR A 69 11.76 4.17 22.09
C THR A 69 11.68 5.19 20.96
N ALA A 70 11.12 4.79 19.81
CA ALA A 70 10.99 5.68 18.66
C ALA A 70 10.01 6.85 18.90
N ILE A 71 9.03 6.64 19.77
CA ILE A 71 7.98 7.63 20.08
C ILE A 71 8.11 8.24 21.49
N GLN A 72 9.26 8.07 22.14
CA GLN A 72 9.49 8.62 23.51
C GLN A 72 9.38 10.14 23.59
N SER A 73 9.60 10.85 22.47
CA SER A 73 9.44 12.31 22.38
C SER A 73 7.98 12.74 22.26
N TYR A 74 7.04 11.81 22.02
CA TYR A 74 5.62 12.14 22.03
C TYR A 74 5.13 12.26 23.47
N ASN A 75 4.37 13.32 23.76
CA ASN A 75 3.81 13.57 25.09
C ASN A 75 2.88 12.44 25.59
N TRP A 76 2.52 11.49 24.71
CA TRP A 76 1.68 10.32 24.96
C TRP A 76 2.39 8.99 24.68
N GLY A 77 3.70 9.01 24.37
CA GLY A 77 4.45 7.83 23.95
C GLY A 77 4.43 6.68 24.97
N ASP A 78 4.47 7.01 26.27
CA ASP A 78 4.38 6.02 27.36
C ASP A 78 3.02 5.33 27.43
N ASP A 79 1.95 6.02 27.02
CA ASP A 79 0.58 5.51 26.98
C ASP A 79 0.23 4.82 25.66
N ALA A 80 1.20 4.65 24.76
CA ALA A 80 0.97 4.02 23.47
C ALA A 80 0.44 2.59 23.62
N ARG A 81 -0.65 2.32 22.88
CA ARG A 81 -1.35 1.03 22.90
C ARG A 81 -0.83 0.12 21.79
N LYS A 82 -0.93 -1.18 22.01
CA LYS A 82 -0.56 -2.19 21.01
C LYS A 82 -1.61 -2.37 19.92
N ASP A 83 -2.84 -1.93 20.15
CA ASP A 83 -3.94 -1.97 19.20
C ASP A 83 -4.03 -0.65 18.44
N GLU A 84 -4.11 -0.73 17.11
CA GLU A 84 -4.16 0.42 16.20
C GLU A 84 -5.11 0.14 15.04
N VAL A 85 -5.70 1.18 14.48
CA VAL A 85 -6.28 1.12 13.14
C VAL A 85 -5.16 1.42 12.14
N ASN A 86 -4.87 0.45 11.27
CA ASN A 86 -3.93 0.62 10.17
C ASN A 86 -4.72 0.72 8.85
N PHE A 87 -4.50 1.78 8.10
CA PHE A 87 -5.12 1.93 6.78
C PHE A 87 -4.11 2.39 5.74
N GLN A 88 -4.40 2.04 4.51
CA GLN A 88 -3.65 2.48 3.34
C GLN A 88 -4.61 3.02 2.29
N LEU A 89 -4.24 4.18 1.75
CA LEU A 89 -4.84 4.78 0.57
C LEU A 89 -3.76 4.86 -0.51
N SER A 90 -4.04 4.34 -1.71
CA SER A 90 -3.08 4.36 -2.81
C SER A 90 -3.79 4.62 -4.13
N LEU A 91 -3.36 5.68 -4.81
CA LEU A 91 -3.94 6.18 -6.03
C LEU A 91 -2.88 6.35 -7.12
N GLY A 92 -3.23 6.02 -8.35
CA GLY A 92 -2.43 6.23 -9.55
C GLY A 92 -3.03 7.30 -10.44
N PHE A 93 -2.18 8.07 -11.10
CA PHE A 93 -2.54 9.18 -11.96
C PHE A 93 -1.80 9.08 -13.30
N PRO A 94 -2.49 8.91 -14.43
CA PRO A 94 -1.86 8.98 -15.74
C PRO A 94 -1.63 10.46 -16.12
N LEU A 95 -0.36 10.86 -16.18
CA LEU A 95 0.01 12.24 -16.53
C LEU A 95 0.09 12.45 -18.05
N TRP A 96 0.67 11.47 -18.76
CA TRP A 96 0.80 11.52 -20.22
C TRP A 96 0.76 10.10 -20.78
N ARG A 97 -0.29 9.77 -21.52
CA ARG A 97 -0.45 8.48 -22.19
C ARG A 97 0.23 8.50 -23.56
N GLY A 98 0.91 7.41 -23.93
CA GLY A 98 1.55 7.26 -25.24
C GLY A 98 2.87 8.01 -25.40
N ILE A 99 3.54 8.40 -24.29
CA ILE A 99 4.78 9.20 -24.34
C ILE A 99 5.93 8.49 -25.06
N LEU A 100 6.03 7.17 -24.95
CA LEU A 100 7.05 6.31 -25.60
C LEU A 100 6.39 5.15 -26.36
N GLY A 101 5.28 5.40 -27.04
CA GLY A 101 4.47 4.42 -27.75
C GLY A 101 3.12 4.16 -27.08
N GLU A 102 2.16 3.59 -27.82
CA GLU A 102 0.75 3.47 -27.42
C GLU A 102 0.53 2.77 -26.07
N ASN A 103 1.37 1.79 -25.73
CA ASN A 103 1.27 1.01 -24.50
C ASN A 103 2.07 1.62 -23.33
N SER A 104 2.50 2.89 -23.44
CA SER A 104 3.31 3.56 -22.43
C SER A 104 2.61 4.77 -21.82
N LEU A 105 3.03 5.15 -20.63
CA LEU A 105 2.62 6.39 -19.98
C LEU A 105 3.73 6.96 -19.07
N LEU A 106 3.70 8.28 -18.93
CA LEU A 106 4.24 8.95 -17.77
C LEU A 106 3.12 8.97 -16.71
N GLY A 107 3.39 8.43 -15.54
CA GLY A 107 2.43 8.36 -14.45
C GLY A 107 2.99 8.92 -13.15
N ALA A 108 2.09 9.19 -12.22
CA ALA A 108 2.39 9.44 -10.83
C ALA A 108 1.54 8.53 -9.95
N SER A 109 1.98 8.28 -8.74
CA SER A 109 1.16 7.65 -7.71
C SER A 109 1.41 8.30 -6.36
N TYR A 110 0.45 8.15 -5.50
CA TYR A 110 0.54 8.56 -4.11
C TYR A 110 0.02 7.45 -3.23
N THR A 111 0.84 7.01 -2.29
CA THR A 111 0.44 6.02 -1.27
C THR A 111 0.63 6.62 0.10
N GLN A 112 -0.39 6.53 0.93
CA GLN A 112 -0.36 6.89 2.34
C GLN A 112 -0.70 5.68 3.16
N ARG A 113 0.12 5.40 4.19
CA ARG A 113 -0.15 4.36 5.20
C ARG A 113 -0.12 4.98 6.58
N SER A 114 -1.16 4.75 7.38
CA SER A 114 -1.29 5.37 8.70
C SER A 114 -1.56 4.33 9.78
N TRP A 115 -0.99 4.58 10.97
CA TRP A 115 -1.21 3.81 12.21
C TRP A 115 -1.85 4.72 13.25
N TRP A 116 -3.11 4.49 13.53
CA TRP A 116 -3.98 5.34 14.33
C TRP A 116 -4.31 4.68 15.66
N GLN A 117 -3.94 5.31 16.76
CA GLN A 117 -4.23 4.91 18.14
C GLN A 117 -5.70 5.18 18.51
N LEU A 118 -6.66 4.68 17.70
CA LEU A 118 -8.10 5.00 17.82
C LEU A 118 -8.65 4.74 19.23
N SER A 119 -8.19 3.68 19.90
CA SER A 119 -8.62 3.28 21.23
C SER A 119 -7.98 4.09 22.36
N ASN A 120 -6.94 4.90 22.08
CA ASN A 120 -6.23 5.74 23.05
C ASN A 120 -6.95 7.07 23.30
N LYS A 121 -8.15 7.00 23.85
CA LYS A 121 -9.03 8.17 24.05
C LYS A 121 -8.49 9.17 25.05
N SER A 122 -7.73 8.74 26.08
CA SER A 122 -7.09 9.62 27.06
C SER A 122 -6.10 10.58 26.43
N GLN A 123 -5.53 10.20 25.26
CA GLN A 123 -4.58 10.97 24.49
C GLN A 123 -5.19 11.55 23.19
N SER A 124 -6.52 11.69 23.12
CA SER A 124 -7.25 12.22 21.96
C SER A 124 -7.05 11.40 20.68
N SER A 125 -6.85 10.08 20.81
CA SER A 125 -6.69 9.14 19.68
C SER A 125 -5.67 9.62 18.63
N PRO A 126 -4.37 9.73 18.96
CA PRO A 126 -3.37 10.30 18.07
C PRO A 126 -2.98 9.32 16.95
N PHE A 127 -2.44 9.85 15.86
CA PHE A 127 -1.70 9.07 14.89
C PHE A 127 -0.28 8.81 15.40
N ARG A 128 0.10 7.51 15.51
CA ARG A 128 1.45 7.14 15.89
C ARG A 128 2.41 7.37 14.73
N GLU A 129 2.01 6.99 13.52
CA GLU A 129 2.80 7.18 12.32
C GLU A 129 1.89 7.37 11.11
N THR A 130 2.40 8.11 10.13
CA THR A 130 1.86 8.17 8.77
C THR A 130 3.02 8.28 7.80
N ASP A 131 3.12 7.31 6.90
CA ASP A 131 4.09 7.29 5.82
C ASP A 131 3.44 7.79 4.54
N TYR A 132 4.08 8.75 3.88
CA TYR A 132 3.67 9.34 2.60
C TYR A 132 4.65 8.91 1.53
N GLU A 133 4.17 8.37 0.42
CA GLU A 133 4.98 7.82 -0.66
C GLU A 133 4.52 8.31 -2.03
N PRO A 134 4.86 9.56 -2.45
CA PRO A 134 4.72 10.01 -3.83
C PRO A 134 5.74 9.33 -4.73
N GLN A 135 5.32 9.03 -5.98
CA GLN A 135 6.14 8.46 -7.03
C GLN A 135 5.85 9.11 -8.36
N VAL A 136 6.85 9.14 -9.25
CA VAL A 136 6.71 9.45 -10.66
C VAL A 136 7.42 8.38 -11.47
N PHE A 137 6.80 7.92 -12.56
CA PHE A 137 7.31 6.77 -13.29
C PHE A 137 6.96 6.80 -14.77
N LEU A 138 7.78 6.12 -15.56
CA LEU A 138 7.46 5.67 -16.91
C LEU A 138 7.00 4.21 -16.79
N GLY A 139 5.84 3.91 -17.36
CA GLY A 139 5.23 2.58 -17.31
C GLY A 139 4.87 2.08 -18.70
N TRP A 140 4.97 0.76 -18.91
CA TRP A 140 4.58 0.06 -20.11
C TRP A 140 3.68 -1.11 -19.77
N ALA A 141 2.51 -1.19 -20.42
CA ALA A 141 1.70 -2.41 -20.44
C ALA A 141 2.26 -3.34 -21.52
N THR A 142 2.49 -4.61 -21.17
CA THR A 142 3.07 -5.60 -22.06
C THR A 142 2.27 -6.90 -22.07
N ASP A 143 2.48 -7.74 -23.09
CA ASP A 143 1.92 -9.10 -23.19
C ASP A 143 3.02 -10.10 -23.58
N TYR A 144 4.29 -9.80 -23.24
CA TYR A 144 5.38 -10.69 -23.54
C TYR A 144 5.32 -11.96 -22.69
N SER A 145 5.20 -13.11 -23.37
CA SER A 145 5.04 -14.41 -22.70
C SER A 145 6.29 -15.28 -22.88
N LEU A 146 6.76 -15.86 -21.78
CA LEU A 146 7.90 -16.79 -21.74
C LEU A 146 7.63 -17.88 -20.70
N ALA A 147 7.78 -19.15 -21.09
CA ALA A 147 7.64 -20.28 -20.18
C ALA A 147 6.34 -20.31 -19.35
N GLY A 148 5.22 -19.88 -19.94
CA GLY A 148 3.91 -19.84 -19.30
C GLY A 148 3.67 -18.58 -18.44
N TRP A 149 4.66 -17.73 -18.24
CA TRP A 149 4.51 -16.42 -17.59
C TRP A 149 4.31 -15.34 -18.62
N THR A 150 3.38 -14.42 -18.34
CA THR A 150 3.16 -13.23 -19.15
C THR A 150 3.58 -12.01 -18.33
N LEU A 151 4.59 -11.27 -18.82
CA LEU A 151 4.98 -9.98 -18.28
C LEU A 151 3.87 -8.98 -18.61
N ARG A 152 3.26 -8.38 -17.58
CA ARG A 152 2.13 -7.46 -17.71
C ARG A 152 2.53 -6.01 -17.64
N ASP A 153 3.38 -5.67 -16.67
CA ASP A 153 3.84 -4.31 -16.43
C ASP A 153 5.35 -4.25 -16.32
N VAL A 154 5.91 -3.22 -16.92
CA VAL A 154 7.27 -2.74 -16.69
C VAL A 154 7.17 -1.28 -16.28
N GLU A 155 7.85 -0.92 -15.19
CA GLU A 155 7.85 0.43 -14.64
C GLU A 155 9.26 0.81 -14.21
N VAL A 156 9.67 2.05 -14.48
CA VAL A 156 10.90 2.65 -13.93
C VAL A 156 10.57 4.03 -13.41
N GLY A 157 11.06 4.38 -12.23
CA GLY A 157 10.65 5.62 -11.62
C GLY A 157 11.48 6.06 -10.43
N PHE A 158 11.04 7.18 -9.89
CA PHE A 158 11.56 7.76 -8.65
C PHE A 158 10.48 7.77 -7.60
N ASN A 159 10.89 7.53 -6.36
CA ASN A 159 10.04 7.41 -5.21
C ASN A 159 10.66 8.18 -4.05
N HIS A 160 9.87 9.04 -3.43
CA HIS A 160 10.15 9.63 -2.14
C HIS A 160 9.24 8.99 -1.10
N GLN A 161 9.76 8.66 0.07
CA GLN A 161 8.93 8.23 1.18
C GLN A 161 9.38 8.97 2.45
N SER A 162 8.44 9.57 3.17
CA SER A 162 8.69 10.31 4.39
C SER A 162 7.50 10.21 5.35
N ASN A 163 7.76 10.43 6.63
CA ASN A 163 6.69 10.49 7.62
C ASN A 163 6.23 11.92 7.96
N GLY A 164 6.80 12.94 7.31
CA GLY A 164 6.39 14.34 7.49
C GLY A 164 6.61 14.91 8.90
N ARG A 165 7.48 14.28 9.69
CA ARG A 165 7.75 14.69 11.07
C ARG A 165 9.05 15.48 11.16
N SER A 166 9.20 16.21 12.28
CA SER A 166 10.46 16.87 12.65
C SER A 166 11.34 15.93 13.48
N GLU A 167 12.63 16.27 13.58
CA GLU A 167 13.54 15.59 14.48
C GLU A 167 13.01 15.57 15.95
N PRO A 168 13.25 14.52 16.69
CA PRO A 168 14.08 13.32 16.40
C PRO A 168 13.29 12.17 15.71
N THR A 169 12.04 12.39 15.32
CA THR A 169 11.15 11.37 14.76
C THR A 169 11.04 11.44 13.24
N SER A 170 11.72 12.39 12.60
CA SER A 170 11.80 12.49 11.14
C SER A 170 12.40 11.23 10.53
N ARG A 171 11.76 10.71 9.47
CA ARG A 171 12.27 9.60 8.66
C ARG A 171 11.92 9.86 7.21
N SER A 172 12.93 9.73 6.34
CA SER A 172 12.71 9.85 4.90
C SER A 172 13.76 9.11 4.09
N TRP A 173 13.44 8.76 2.86
CA TRP A 173 14.40 8.26 1.89
C TRP A 173 13.92 8.41 0.46
N ASN A 174 14.89 8.50 -0.46
CA ASN A 174 14.68 8.66 -1.90
C ASN A 174 15.22 7.44 -2.63
N ARG A 175 14.49 6.94 -3.64
CA ARG A 175 14.85 5.74 -4.39
C ARG A 175 14.58 5.94 -5.88
N ALA A 176 15.50 5.46 -6.73
CA ALA A 176 15.14 5.05 -8.09
C ALA A 176 14.80 3.56 -8.05
N TYR A 177 13.79 3.16 -8.82
CA TYR A 177 13.35 1.78 -8.85
C TYR A 177 12.98 1.32 -10.25
N ALA A 178 13.00 0.01 -10.44
CA ALA A 178 12.27 -0.68 -11.49
C ALA A 178 11.19 -1.56 -10.85
N ARG A 179 10.12 -1.84 -11.58
CA ARG A 179 9.06 -2.76 -11.15
C ARG A 179 8.67 -3.63 -12.34
N LEU A 180 8.55 -4.92 -12.10
CA LEU A 180 8.13 -5.92 -13.07
C LEU A 180 6.96 -6.70 -12.46
N MET A 181 5.86 -6.78 -13.20
CA MET A 181 4.71 -7.60 -12.82
C MET A 181 4.47 -8.67 -13.86
N ALA A 182 4.39 -9.93 -13.44
CA ALA A 182 4.14 -11.06 -14.32
C ALA A 182 3.04 -11.97 -13.75
N GLN A 183 2.32 -12.65 -14.66
CA GLN A 183 1.19 -13.52 -14.33
C GLN A 183 1.34 -14.88 -15.00
N ASN A 184 0.94 -15.94 -14.28
CA ASN A 184 0.79 -17.30 -14.83
C ASN A 184 -0.45 -17.96 -14.21
N GLY A 185 -1.54 -18.11 -14.97
CA GLY A 185 -2.80 -18.62 -14.45
C GLY A 185 -3.29 -17.81 -13.24
N ASN A 186 -3.39 -18.47 -12.09
CA ASN A 186 -3.82 -17.87 -10.83
C ASN A 186 -2.68 -17.19 -10.04
N TRP A 187 -1.44 -17.29 -10.52
CA TRP A 187 -0.28 -16.70 -9.87
C TRP A 187 0.02 -15.31 -10.44
N GLN A 188 0.40 -14.41 -9.56
CA GLN A 188 0.96 -13.11 -9.92
C GLN A 188 2.22 -12.85 -9.08
N VAL A 189 3.23 -12.27 -9.72
CA VAL A 189 4.50 -11.89 -9.09
C VAL A 189 4.82 -10.45 -9.44
N ASP A 190 5.20 -9.67 -8.43
CA ASP A 190 5.61 -8.26 -8.55
C ASP A 190 6.98 -8.13 -7.86
N VAL A 191 7.99 -7.74 -8.62
CA VAL A 191 9.35 -7.49 -8.14
C VAL A 191 9.69 -6.02 -8.34
N LYS A 192 10.09 -5.36 -7.25
CA LYS A 192 10.46 -3.94 -7.25
C LYS A 192 11.85 -3.75 -6.62
N PRO A 193 12.94 -3.90 -7.37
CA PRO A 193 14.28 -3.51 -6.93
C PRO A 193 14.45 -1.99 -6.90
N TRP A 194 15.34 -1.50 -6.03
CA TRP A 194 15.66 -0.08 -5.92
C TRP A 194 17.09 0.21 -5.55
N ILE A 195 17.50 1.43 -5.87
CA ILE A 195 18.73 2.06 -5.42
C ILE A 195 18.34 3.29 -4.60
N ARG A 196 18.89 3.38 -3.39
CA ARG A 196 18.70 4.54 -2.50
C ARG A 196 19.67 5.66 -2.89
N PHE A 197 19.18 6.89 -2.86
CA PHE A 197 20.00 8.10 -2.90
C PHE A 197 20.21 8.61 -1.47
N SER A 198 21.45 8.88 -1.09
CA SER A 198 21.77 9.52 0.18
C SER A 198 21.46 11.00 0.10
N ASP A 199 20.88 11.55 1.15
CA ASP A 199 20.67 12.97 1.30
C ASP A 199 21.74 13.56 2.23
N SER A 200 22.00 14.87 2.14
CA SER A 200 22.98 15.55 3.00
C SER A 200 22.54 15.62 4.47
N GLN A 201 21.23 15.55 4.71
CA GLN A 201 20.60 15.45 6.03
C GLN A 201 19.81 14.13 6.07
N ASP A 202 20.50 13.05 6.40
CA ASP A 202 19.96 11.71 6.36
C ASP A 202 19.46 11.25 7.75
N ASP A 203 18.15 11.32 7.97
CA ASP A 203 17.52 10.98 9.25
C ASP A 203 17.58 9.48 9.59
N ASN A 204 17.87 8.64 8.61
CA ASN A 204 17.91 7.18 8.75
C ASN A 204 18.96 6.53 7.83
N PRO A 205 20.27 6.83 8.04
CA PRO A 205 21.36 6.44 7.14
C PRO A 205 21.51 4.93 6.95
N ASP A 206 21.03 4.13 7.89
CA ASP A 206 21.13 2.70 7.89
C ASP A 206 19.82 1.96 7.50
N ILE A 207 18.82 2.66 6.98
CA ILE A 207 17.51 2.09 6.62
C ILE A 207 17.64 0.88 5.67
N THR A 208 18.59 0.90 4.74
CA THR A 208 18.82 -0.20 3.80
C THR A 208 19.33 -1.47 4.47
N LYS A 209 19.93 -1.40 5.67
CA LYS A 209 20.28 -2.60 6.45
C LYS A 209 19.04 -3.45 6.74
N TYR A 210 17.89 -2.81 7.01
CA TYR A 210 16.65 -3.44 7.41
C TYR A 210 15.68 -3.61 6.25
N MET A 211 15.58 -2.62 5.36
CA MET A 211 14.65 -2.61 4.24
C MET A 211 15.17 -3.32 2.98
N GLY A 212 16.49 -3.57 2.91
CA GLY A 212 17.12 -4.17 1.74
C GLY A 212 17.06 -3.28 0.50
N HIS A 213 17.12 -3.93 -0.68
CA HIS A 213 17.19 -3.27 -1.98
C HIS A 213 16.11 -3.75 -2.96
N TYR A 214 15.11 -4.48 -2.48
CA TYR A 214 13.99 -4.95 -3.30
C TYR A 214 12.77 -5.30 -2.44
N ARG A 215 11.62 -5.34 -3.09
CA ARG A 215 10.38 -5.92 -2.60
C ARG A 215 9.94 -7.00 -3.58
N LEU A 216 9.55 -8.14 -3.06
CA LEU A 216 8.91 -9.22 -3.80
C LEU A 216 7.49 -9.39 -3.27
N ARG A 217 6.51 -9.43 -4.17
CA ARG A 217 5.13 -9.84 -3.88
C ARG A 217 4.77 -11.06 -4.69
N VAL A 218 4.00 -11.92 -4.10
CA VAL A 218 3.41 -13.09 -4.76
C VAL A 218 1.94 -13.16 -4.37
N GLY A 219 1.07 -13.32 -5.33
CA GLY A 219 -0.36 -13.53 -5.14
C GLY A 219 -0.82 -14.84 -5.78
N TYR A 220 -1.82 -15.46 -5.17
CA TYR A 220 -2.48 -16.65 -5.70
C TYR A 220 -3.98 -16.56 -5.50
N VAL A 221 -4.73 -16.73 -6.60
CA VAL A 221 -6.18 -16.79 -6.57
C VAL A 221 -6.63 -18.23 -6.36
N TRP A 222 -7.34 -18.46 -5.25
CA TRP A 222 -7.89 -19.76 -4.88
C TRP A 222 -9.42 -19.66 -4.72
N GLY A 223 -10.15 -20.04 -5.78
CA GLY A 223 -11.60 -19.79 -5.83
C GLY A 223 -11.89 -18.30 -5.71
N ASP A 224 -12.68 -17.91 -4.72
CA ASP A 224 -13.01 -16.51 -4.43
C ASP A 224 -11.97 -15.82 -3.52
N SER A 225 -11.06 -16.60 -2.94
CA SER A 225 -10.01 -16.10 -2.05
C SER A 225 -8.79 -15.61 -2.84
N VAL A 226 -8.11 -14.59 -2.32
CA VAL A 226 -6.76 -14.22 -2.75
C VAL A 226 -5.82 -14.37 -1.56
N ILE A 227 -4.76 -15.14 -1.75
CA ILE A 227 -3.67 -15.29 -0.80
C ILE A 227 -2.49 -14.49 -1.32
N SER A 228 -1.88 -13.68 -0.49
CA SER A 228 -0.75 -12.83 -0.87
C SER A 228 0.41 -12.96 0.11
N ALA A 229 1.60 -12.80 -0.41
CA ALA A 229 2.82 -12.67 0.37
C ALA A 229 3.63 -11.48 -0.15
N GLU A 230 4.12 -10.65 0.75
CA GLU A 230 5.11 -9.61 0.44
C GLU A 230 6.33 -9.81 1.32
N GLY A 231 7.51 -9.61 0.76
CA GLY A 231 8.75 -9.71 1.53
C GLY A 231 9.87 -8.85 0.98
N ARG A 232 10.78 -8.53 1.88
CA ARG A 232 12.06 -7.90 1.58
C ARG A 232 13.11 -8.45 2.53
N TYR A 233 14.33 -8.57 2.03
CA TYR A 233 15.42 -9.17 2.79
C TYR A 233 16.77 -8.60 2.35
N ASN A 234 17.60 -8.26 3.32
CA ASN A 234 18.97 -7.86 3.06
C ASN A 234 19.91 -9.04 3.38
N TRP A 235 20.43 -9.67 2.33
CA TRP A 235 21.32 -10.86 2.42
C TRP A 235 22.63 -10.58 3.16
N ASN A 236 23.08 -9.32 3.20
CA ASN A 236 24.32 -8.95 3.88
C ASN A 236 24.16 -8.81 5.39
N THR A 237 22.98 -8.35 5.84
CA THR A 237 22.72 -8.08 7.26
C THR A 237 21.85 -9.15 7.93
N GLY A 238 21.12 -9.96 7.15
CA GLY A 238 20.16 -10.92 7.66
C GLY A 238 18.86 -10.30 8.16
N TYR A 239 18.62 -8.99 7.91
CA TYR A 239 17.40 -8.31 8.31
C TYR A 239 16.40 -8.24 7.16
N GLY A 240 15.14 -8.09 7.52
CA GLY A 240 14.04 -7.97 6.57
C GLY A 240 12.70 -8.05 7.28
N GLY A 241 11.66 -8.04 6.49
CA GLY A 241 10.28 -8.20 6.96
C GLY A 241 9.42 -8.83 5.89
N GLY A 242 8.35 -9.47 6.32
CA GLY A 242 7.40 -10.09 5.41
C GLY A 242 5.98 -9.99 5.93
N GLU A 243 5.04 -10.04 5.00
CA GLU A 243 3.62 -9.97 5.24
C GLU A 243 2.91 -11.11 4.50
N LEU A 244 1.97 -11.77 5.16
CA LEU A 244 1.03 -12.70 4.54
C LEU A 244 -0.36 -12.10 4.66
N GLY A 245 -1.10 -12.10 3.55
CA GLY A 245 -2.45 -11.59 3.46
C GLY A 245 -3.42 -12.64 2.93
N TRP A 246 -4.67 -12.51 3.34
CA TRP A 246 -5.79 -13.28 2.80
C TRP A 246 -7.00 -12.36 2.67
N SER A 247 -7.63 -12.38 1.48
CA SER A 247 -8.88 -11.66 1.24
C SER A 247 -9.96 -12.59 0.72
N TYR A 248 -11.24 -12.24 1.03
CA TYR A 248 -12.43 -12.94 0.60
C TYR A 248 -13.55 -11.93 0.29
N PRO A 249 -14.28 -12.01 -0.83
CA PRO A 249 -15.32 -11.04 -1.18
C PRO A 249 -16.46 -11.05 -0.17
N LEU A 250 -16.86 -9.85 0.27
CA LEU A 250 -18.06 -9.60 1.07
C LEU A 250 -19.18 -9.04 0.21
N THR A 251 -18.81 -8.19 -0.74
CA THR A 251 -19.68 -7.57 -1.75
C THR A 251 -18.90 -7.44 -3.06
N ASP A 252 -19.52 -6.90 -4.10
CA ASP A 252 -18.86 -6.64 -5.38
C ASP A 252 -17.67 -5.65 -5.29
N HIS A 253 -17.64 -4.83 -4.24
CA HIS A 253 -16.66 -3.75 -4.10
C HIS A 253 -15.83 -3.81 -2.82
N VAL A 254 -16.19 -4.69 -1.88
CA VAL A 254 -15.54 -4.80 -0.57
C VAL A 254 -15.20 -6.25 -0.29
N ARG A 255 -13.95 -6.48 0.12
CA ARG A 255 -13.48 -7.79 0.54
C ARG A 255 -13.11 -7.77 2.01
N PHE A 256 -13.37 -8.85 2.72
CA PHE A 256 -12.71 -9.14 3.99
C PHE A 256 -11.20 -9.20 3.75
N TYR A 257 -10.43 -8.64 4.66
CA TYR A 257 -8.98 -8.72 4.57
C TYR A 257 -8.36 -8.97 5.94
N SER A 258 -7.46 -9.95 5.99
CA SER A 258 -6.61 -10.19 7.15
C SER A 258 -5.16 -10.28 6.71
N LYS A 259 -4.25 -9.79 7.57
CA LYS A 259 -2.83 -9.89 7.32
C LYS A 259 -2.03 -10.12 8.60
N VAL A 260 -0.89 -10.73 8.44
CA VAL A 260 0.14 -10.82 9.46
C VAL A 260 1.46 -10.31 8.89
N PHE A 261 2.08 -9.37 9.59
CA PHE A 261 3.42 -8.88 9.31
C PHE A 261 4.38 -9.40 10.39
N SER A 262 5.61 -9.74 10.01
CA SER A 262 6.69 -10.06 10.95
C SER A 262 8.03 -9.59 10.39
N GLY A 263 8.83 -8.96 11.24
CA GLY A 263 10.16 -8.46 10.87
C GLY A 263 10.36 -6.99 11.16
N TYR A 264 11.21 -6.36 10.34
CA TYR A 264 11.60 -4.96 10.41
C TYR A 264 10.90 -4.12 9.35
N GLY A 265 10.71 -2.82 9.62
CA GLY A 265 10.30 -1.85 8.62
C GLY A 265 8.82 -1.92 8.23
N GLU A 266 7.92 -2.23 9.15
CA GLU A 266 6.49 -2.13 8.89
C GLU A 266 6.08 -0.68 8.57
N SER A 267 6.68 0.28 9.28
CA SER A 267 6.57 1.73 9.04
C SER A 267 7.94 2.40 9.04
N LEU A 268 8.01 3.66 8.62
CA LEU A 268 9.28 4.39 8.62
C LEU A 268 9.85 4.59 10.03
N ILE A 269 9.03 4.94 11.00
CA ILE A 269 9.50 5.11 12.39
C ILE A 269 9.95 3.78 13.01
N ASP A 270 9.47 2.65 12.48
CA ASP A 270 9.80 1.29 12.91
C ASP A 270 10.79 0.59 11.98
N TYR A 271 11.50 1.32 11.08
CA TYR A 271 12.35 0.69 10.08
C TYR A 271 13.39 -0.27 10.66
N ASN A 272 13.90 0.03 11.86
CA ASN A 272 14.90 -0.74 12.60
C ASN A 272 14.32 -1.49 13.83
N HIS A 273 12.97 -1.56 13.95
CA HIS A 273 12.30 -2.24 15.04
C HIS A 273 11.64 -3.53 14.56
N ARG A 274 11.92 -4.65 15.27
CA ARG A 274 11.31 -5.93 14.97
C ARG A 274 10.01 -6.11 15.72
N GLN A 275 8.95 -6.39 14.99
CA GLN A 275 7.64 -6.68 15.55
C GLN A 275 6.89 -7.74 14.74
N THR A 276 5.84 -8.28 15.33
CA THR A 276 4.82 -9.06 14.64
C THR A 276 3.48 -8.38 14.86
N ARG A 277 2.79 -8.07 13.77
CA ARG A 277 1.47 -7.44 13.80
C ARG A 277 0.47 -8.30 13.06
N PHE A 278 -0.68 -8.50 13.68
CA PHE A 278 -1.85 -9.12 13.06
C PHE A 278 -2.92 -8.05 12.83
N GLY A 279 -3.65 -8.13 11.72
CA GLY A 279 -4.72 -7.22 11.38
C GLY A 279 -5.89 -7.90 10.70
N VAL A 280 -7.10 -7.40 10.97
CA VAL A 280 -8.34 -7.82 10.32
C VAL A 280 -9.19 -6.62 9.97
N GLY A 281 -9.91 -6.69 8.87
CA GLY A 281 -10.80 -5.63 8.40
C GLY A 281 -11.23 -5.82 6.97
N VAL A 282 -11.13 -4.77 6.17
CA VAL A 282 -11.61 -4.77 4.78
C VAL A 282 -10.58 -4.19 3.83
N THR A 283 -10.65 -4.59 2.56
CA THR A 283 -9.95 -3.96 1.43
C THR A 283 -10.94 -3.67 0.30
N LEU A 284 -10.69 -2.58 -0.43
CA LEU A 284 -11.47 -2.21 -1.62
C LEU A 284 -10.91 -2.86 -2.89
N ASN A 285 -9.68 -3.29 -2.84
CA ASN A 285 -9.01 -3.99 -3.92
C ASN A 285 -7.96 -4.93 -3.35
N ASP A 286 -7.70 -6.02 -4.01
CA ASP A 286 -6.62 -6.91 -3.67
C ASP A 286 -5.26 -6.27 -3.97
N MET A 287 -4.21 -6.90 -3.45
CA MET A 287 -2.84 -6.46 -3.67
C MET A 287 -2.42 -6.63 -5.14
N PHE A 288 -3.20 -7.43 -5.90
CA PHE A 288 -2.95 -7.81 -7.29
C PHE A 288 -4.18 -7.60 -8.15
#